data_923552e119676d354076ef6cf62ad34d
#
_entry.id   923552e119676d354076ef6cf62ad34d
#
_cell.length_a   1.000
_cell.length_b   1.000
_cell.length_c   1.000
_cell.angle_alpha   90.00
_cell.angle_beta   90.00
_cell.angle_gamma   90.00
#
_symmetry.space_group_name_H-M   'P 1'
#
loop_
_entity.id
_entity.type
_entity.pdbx_description
1 polymer ?
#
loop_
_entity_poly.entity_id
_entity_poly.type
_entity_poly.pdbx_seq_one_letter_code
_entity_poly.pdbx_strand_id
1 'polypeptide(L)'
;IANYLAYALNILKNVGLPCEGITTPGGFGGKALPQLAQASHEALRDVFSAEVPHYFRHLYSEGDQSVAPRVEYARDLDTADPRCVVSVIGCAGDWTGGWDNTPVGGADKFITADGRSGRMVDVIQRGEPALALAHWTGMHWNGQELGFQVWQEVVRRLHARFDNLLWMKLSEVSRYWAARELTRIERVGERIVLQAPFATPNFTLQLATTSNAVPKFASANQTPAP
;
A
#
# COMPACT_ATOMS: atom_id res chain seq x y z
N ILE A 1 18.67 -11.11 10.38
CA ILE A 1 18.04 -10.03 9.57
C ILE A 1 17.39 -9.02 10.51
N ALA A 2 16.51 -9.41 11.44
CA ALA A 2 15.78 -8.49 12.32
C ALA A 2 16.71 -7.52 13.08
N ASN A 3 17.76 -8.01 13.73
CA ASN A 3 18.72 -7.16 14.46
C ASN A 3 19.43 -6.13 13.57
N TYR A 4 19.74 -6.50 12.33
CA TYR A 4 20.33 -5.57 11.36
C TYR A 4 19.35 -4.47 10.96
N LEU A 5 18.09 -4.85 10.68
CA LEU A 5 17.03 -3.89 10.40
C LEU A 5 16.77 -2.97 11.59
N ALA A 6 16.67 -3.52 12.79
CA ALA A 6 16.45 -2.73 14.01
C ALA A 6 17.58 -1.74 14.26
N TYR A 7 18.84 -2.13 13.99
CA TYR A 7 19.97 -1.21 14.08
C TYR A 7 19.82 -0.01 13.12
N ALA A 8 19.53 -0.27 11.86
CA ALA A 8 19.32 0.78 10.86
C ALA A 8 18.11 1.67 11.20
N LEU A 9 17.01 1.09 11.66
CA LEU A 9 15.80 1.81 12.07
C LEU A 9 16.05 2.70 13.30
N ASN A 10 16.89 2.26 14.25
CA ASN A 10 17.29 3.09 15.38
C ASN A 10 18.11 4.32 14.98
N ILE A 11 18.90 4.25 13.92
CA ILE A 11 19.59 5.44 13.37
C ILE A 11 18.54 6.46 12.91
N LEU A 12 17.51 6.03 12.18
CA LEU A 12 16.41 6.91 11.76
C LEU A 12 15.66 7.50 12.96
N LYS A 13 15.34 6.65 13.95
CA LYS A 13 14.67 7.08 15.17
C LYS A 13 15.45 8.17 15.92
N ASN A 14 16.76 8.00 16.03
CA ASN A 14 17.64 8.94 16.73
C ASN A 14 17.73 10.32 16.06
N VAL A 15 17.45 10.40 14.77
CA VAL A 15 17.38 11.67 14.02
C VAL A 15 15.93 12.16 13.80
N GLY A 16 14.96 11.56 14.49
CA GLY A 16 13.58 12.00 14.47
C GLY A 16 12.80 11.63 13.19
N LEU A 17 13.25 10.62 12.44
CA LEU A 17 12.57 10.14 11.23
C LEU A 17 11.74 8.89 11.54
N PRO A 18 10.41 9.01 11.70
CA PRO A 18 9.54 7.86 11.94
C PRO A 18 9.45 6.98 10.69
N CYS A 19 9.33 5.67 10.90
CA CYS A 19 9.29 4.68 9.83
C CYS A 19 8.28 3.56 10.17
N GLU A 20 7.39 3.24 9.26
CA GLU A 20 6.44 2.13 9.37
C GLU A 20 6.67 1.04 8.31
N GLY A 21 7.67 1.22 7.46
CA GLY A 21 7.98 0.28 6.39
C GLY A 21 9.42 0.35 5.93
N ILE A 22 9.82 -0.64 5.16
CA ILE A 22 11.14 -0.73 4.55
C ILE A 22 11.04 -0.97 3.05
N THR A 23 12.14 -0.77 2.33
CA THR A 23 12.24 -1.11 0.91
C THR A 23 13.22 -2.28 0.74
N THR A 24 12.84 -3.27 -0.06
CA THR A 24 13.78 -4.31 -0.46
C THR A 24 14.83 -3.73 -1.40
N PRO A 25 16.10 -4.15 -1.28
CA PRO A 25 17.10 -3.79 -2.27
C PRO A 25 16.76 -4.42 -3.64
N GLY A 26 17.19 -3.76 -4.72
CA GLY A 26 17.06 -4.31 -6.07
C GLY A 26 17.69 -5.69 -6.17
N GLY A 27 17.01 -6.61 -6.87
CA GLY A 27 17.49 -7.98 -7.02
C GLY A 27 17.37 -8.86 -5.78
N PHE A 28 16.60 -8.43 -4.76
CA PHE A 28 16.37 -9.25 -3.55
C PHE A 28 15.69 -10.58 -3.91
N GLY A 29 16.31 -11.68 -3.50
CA GLY A 29 15.86 -13.02 -3.87
C GLY A 29 14.52 -13.41 -3.25
N GLY A 30 13.55 -13.82 -4.08
CA GLY A 30 12.20 -14.18 -3.64
C GLY A 30 12.13 -15.29 -2.58
N LYS A 31 13.16 -16.15 -2.50
CA LYS A 31 13.23 -17.21 -1.48
C LYS A 31 13.39 -16.71 -0.05
N ALA A 32 13.91 -15.50 0.14
CA ALA A 32 14.10 -14.89 1.45
C ALA A 32 12.95 -13.98 1.90
N LEU A 33 11.88 -13.84 1.09
CA LEU A 33 10.73 -13.00 1.41
C LEU A 33 10.01 -13.38 2.72
N PRO A 34 9.78 -14.67 3.04
CA PRO A 34 9.16 -15.03 4.31
C PRO A 34 9.97 -14.60 5.52
N GLN A 35 11.29 -14.79 5.47
CA GLN A 35 12.21 -14.37 6.52
C GLN A 35 12.30 -12.85 6.62
N LEU A 36 12.23 -12.15 5.48
CA LEU A 36 12.19 -10.70 5.46
C LEU A 36 10.89 -10.18 6.06
N ALA A 37 9.75 -10.76 5.74
CA ALA A 37 8.46 -10.38 6.29
C ALA A 37 8.47 -10.45 7.82
N GLN A 38 8.89 -11.58 8.38
CA GLN A 38 9.00 -11.75 9.81
C GLN A 38 9.98 -10.76 10.43
N ALA A 39 11.17 -10.61 9.85
CA ALA A 39 12.19 -9.70 10.35
C ALA A 39 11.76 -8.22 10.29
N SER A 40 11.01 -7.84 9.26
CA SER A 40 10.44 -6.50 9.12
C SER A 40 9.42 -6.23 10.21
N HIS A 41 8.54 -7.22 10.48
CA HIS A 41 7.58 -7.14 11.57
C HIS A 41 8.29 -6.91 12.91
N GLU A 42 9.24 -7.78 13.25
CA GLU A 42 9.97 -7.72 14.53
C GLU A 42 10.67 -6.36 14.69
N ALA A 43 11.45 -5.95 13.69
CA ALA A 43 12.24 -4.73 13.76
C ALA A 43 11.40 -3.44 13.81
N LEU A 44 10.36 -3.33 12.99
CA LEU A 44 9.52 -2.13 12.93
C LEU A 44 8.62 -1.99 14.16
N ARG A 45 8.16 -3.11 14.72
CA ARG A 45 7.43 -3.08 16.00
C ARG A 45 8.33 -2.73 17.16
N ASP A 46 9.50 -3.33 17.25
CA ASP A 46 10.45 -3.08 18.33
C ASP A 46 10.90 -1.61 18.38
N VAL A 47 11.23 -1.04 17.23
CA VAL A 47 11.79 0.31 17.15
C VAL A 47 10.70 1.40 17.12
N PHE A 48 9.65 1.22 16.35
CA PHE A 48 8.64 2.26 16.08
C PHE A 48 7.23 1.91 16.55
N SER A 49 7.01 0.74 17.13
CA SER A 49 5.67 0.25 17.53
C SER A 49 4.67 0.21 16.36
N ALA A 50 5.18 -0.03 15.14
CA ALA A 50 4.34 -0.09 13.95
C ALA A 50 3.34 -1.25 14.05
N GLU A 51 2.03 -0.95 13.96
CA GLU A 51 0.98 -1.95 14.13
C GLU A 51 0.85 -2.86 12.91
N VAL A 52 0.87 -2.29 11.72
CA VAL A 52 0.87 -3.02 10.43
C VAL A 52 2.08 -2.59 9.62
N PRO A 53 3.27 -3.13 9.93
CA PRO A 53 4.46 -2.87 9.14
C PRO A 53 4.28 -3.26 7.68
N HIS A 54 4.98 -2.58 6.80
CA HIS A 54 4.99 -2.92 5.38
C HIS A 54 6.39 -2.94 4.80
N TYR A 55 6.53 -3.60 3.65
CA TYR A 55 7.73 -3.45 2.83
C TYR A 55 7.39 -3.33 1.35
N PHE A 56 8.16 -2.50 0.65
CA PHE A 56 8.09 -2.42 -0.80
C PHE A 56 8.79 -3.64 -1.38
N ARG A 57 8.02 -4.46 -2.10
CA ARG A 57 8.49 -5.77 -2.55
C ARG A 57 9.12 -5.75 -3.93
N HIS A 58 8.43 -5.14 -4.88
CA HIS A 58 8.75 -5.25 -6.29
C HIS A 58 8.05 -4.19 -7.12
N LEU A 59 8.49 -4.05 -8.36
CA LEU A 59 7.89 -3.18 -9.35
C LEU A 59 7.40 -4.02 -10.54
N TYR A 60 6.10 -3.94 -10.84
CA TYR A 60 5.49 -4.50 -12.04
C TYR A 60 4.98 -3.36 -12.93
N SER A 61 5.90 -2.78 -13.70
CA SER A 61 5.60 -1.62 -14.54
C SER A 61 4.85 -1.94 -15.82
N GLU A 62 4.74 -3.22 -16.17
CA GLU A 62 4.13 -3.69 -17.43
C GLU A 62 3.31 -4.98 -17.19
N GLY A 63 2.47 -5.31 -18.16
CA GLY A 63 1.69 -6.54 -18.20
C GLY A 63 0.49 -6.55 -17.24
N ASP A 64 -0.19 -7.69 -17.19
CA ASP A 64 -1.47 -7.87 -16.47
C ASP A 64 -1.30 -8.37 -15.04
N GLN A 65 -0.07 -8.44 -14.55
CA GLN A 65 0.20 -8.88 -13.19
C GLN A 65 -0.45 -7.95 -12.18
N SER A 66 -1.11 -8.55 -11.18
CA SER A 66 -1.69 -7.81 -10.07
C SER A 66 -0.62 -7.13 -9.25
N VAL A 67 -0.86 -5.85 -8.96
CA VAL A 67 -0.06 -5.03 -8.04
C VAL A 67 -0.75 -4.83 -6.69
N ALA A 68 -1.79 -5.61 -6.44
CA ALA A 68 -2.45 -5.62 -5.14
C ALA A 68 -1.43 -5.93 -4.03
N PRO A 69 -1.46 -5.20 -2.91
CA PRO A 69 -0.68 -5.54 -1.74
C PRO A 69 -0.97 -6.96 -1.26
N ARG A 70 -0.06 -7.56 -0.53
CA ARG A 70 -0.19 -8.94 -0.05
C ARG A 70 0.09 -9.03 1.44
N VAL A 71 -0.76 -9.76 2.14
CA VAL A 71 -0.46 -10.16 3.52
C VAL A 71 0.59 -11.26 3.47
N GLU A 72 1.80 -10.96 3.88
CA GLU A 72 2.94 -11.90 3.83
C GLU A 72 3.17 -12.63 5.15
N TYR A 73 2.67 -12.06 6.23
CA TYR A 73 2.74 -12.61 7.57
C TYR A 73 1.51 -12.19 8.36
N ALA A 74 0.83 -13.13 8.98
CA ALA A 74 -0.30 -12.86 9.86
C ALA A 74 -0.35 -13.92 10.95
N ARG A 75 -0.40 -13.49 12.22
CA ARG A 75 -0.51 -14.36 13.41
C ARG A 75 -1.29 -13.69 14.51
N ASP A 76 -1.78 -14.49 15.43
CA ASP A 76 -2.40 -14.04 16.67
C ASP A 76 -3.59 -13.07 16.45
N LEU A 77 -4.32 -13.25 15.32
CA LEU A 77 -5.33 -12.31 14.85
C LEU A 77 -6.55 -12.17 15.75
N ASP A 78 -6.82 -13.17 16.60
CA ASP A 78 -7.95 -13.20 17.53
C ASP A 78 -7.52 -12.77 18.95
N THR A 79 -6.33 -12.18 19.11
CA THR A 79 -5.79 -11.73 20.39
C THR A 79 -5.79 -10.21 20.52
N ALA A 80 -5.43 -9.71 21.69
CA ALA A 80 -5.23 -8.28 21.90
C ALA A 80 -3.97 -7.72 21.19
N ASP A 81 -3.10 -8.59 20.67
CA ASP A 81 -1.86 -8.21 19.99
C ASP A 81 -1.76 -8.90 18.60
N PRO A 82 -2.64 -8.58 17.65
CA PRO A 82 -2.58 -9.15 16.32
C PRO A 82 -1.32 -8.71 15.58
N ARG A 83 -0.75 -9.61 14.77
CA ARG A 83 0.51 -9.40 14.06
C ARG A 83 0.30 -9.57 12.57
N CYS A 84 0.76 -8.60 11.79
CA CYS A 84 0.64 -8.61 10.35
C CYS A 84 1.78 -7.84 9.68
N VAL A 85 2.17 -8.28 8.50
CA VAL A 85 3.04 -7.54 7.58
C VAL A 85 2.44 -7.58 6.19
N VAL A 86 2.40 -6.44 5.54
CA VAL A 86 1.90 -6.30 4.17
C VAL A 86 3.04 -5.94 3.23
N SER A 87 3.17 -6.63 2.11
CA SER A 87 4.01 -6.18 1.02
C SER A 87 3.24 -5.29 0.06
N VAL A 88 3.86 -4.21 -0.39
CA VAL A 88 3.33 -3.31 -1.40
C VAL A 88 4.12 -3.46 -2.70
N ILE A 89 3.45 -3.31 -3.83
CA ILE A 89 3.99 -3.54 -5.17
C ILE A 89 3.77 -2.27 -5.97
N GLY A 90 4.82 -1.76 -6.61
CA GLY A 90 4.71 -0.62 -7.51
C GLY A 90 4.14 -1.02 -8.86
N CYS A 91 3.30 -0.18 -9.43
CA CYS A 91 2.73 -0.38 -10.76
C CYS A 91 3.45 0.40 -11.86
N ALA A 92 4.24 1.38 -11.48
CA ALA A 92 4.99 2.22 -12.41
C ALA A 92 6.30 2.67 -11.78
N GLY A 93 7.35 2.77 -12.58
CA GLY A 93 8.65 3.19 -12.10
C GLY A 93 9.41 4.01 -13.13
N ASP A 94 10.32 4.82 -12.62
CA ASP A 94 11.28 5.62 -13.39
C ASP A 94 10.68 6.41 -14.54
N TRP A 95 9.44 6.90 -14.35
CA TRP A 95 8.81 7.80 -15.33
C TRP A 95 9.59 9.08 -15.55
N THR A 96 10.37 9.42 -14.54
CA THR A 96 11.15 10.66 -14.50
C THR A 96 12.55 10.48 -15.11
N GLY A 97 12.78 9.40 -15.86
CA GLY A 97 14.11 8.99 -16.26
C GLY A 97 14.84 8.24 -15.13
N GLY A 98 15.64 7.29 -15.49
CA GLY A 98 16.47 6.53 -14.55
C GLY A 98 17.77 7.26 -14.23
N TRP A 99 18.48 6.73 -13.27
CA TRP A 99 19.83 7.15 -12.94
C TRP A 99 20.90 6.72 -13.97
N ASP A 100 20.49 6.01 -14.99
CA ASP A 100 21.28 5.51 -16.11
C ASP A 100 21.21 6.41 -17.36
N ASN A 101 20.83 7.69 -17.20
CA ASN A 101 20.58 8.65 -18.28
C ASN A 101 19.40 8.31 -19.21
N THR A 102 18.50 7.45 -18.80
CA THR A 102 17.27 7.22 -19.53
C THR A 102 16.48 8.53 -19.65
N PRO A 103 16.08 8.96 -20.83
CA PRO A 103 15.31 10.19 -21.00
C PRO A 103 14.01 10.15 -20.20
N VAL A 104 13.58 11.32 -19.71
CA VAL A 104 12.29 11.46 -19.06
C VAL A 104 11.18 11.03 -20.00
N GLY A 105 10.34 10.08 -19.55
CA GLY A 105 9.14 9.67 -20.29
C GLY A 105 8.04 10.71 -20.21
N GLY A 106 7.01 10.56 -21.02
CA GLY A 106 5.80 11.39 -20.96
C GLY A 106 4.73 10.82 -20.02
N ALA A 107 3.72 11.63 -19.72
CA ALA A 107 2.59 11.24 -18.88
C ALA A 107 1.72 10.12 -19.52
N ASP A 108 1.73 9.98 -20.84
CA ASP A 108 0.86 9.05 -21.58
C ASP A 108 1.07 7.59 -21.23
N LYS A 109 2.27 7.21 -20.80
CA LYS A 109 2.58 5.87 -20.30
C LYS A 109 1.74 5.51 -19.05
N PHE A 110 1.41 6.49 -18.24
CA PHE A 110 0.71 6.32 -16.96
C PHE A 110 -0.78 6.58 -17.09
N ILE A 111 -1.14 7.62 -17.81
CA ILE A 111 -2.50 7.99 -18.17
C ILE A 111 -2.46 8.87 -19.44
N THR A 112 -3.18 8.47 -20.48
CA THR A 112 -3.30 9.22 -21.74
C THR A 112 -4.01 10.57 -21.54
N ALA A 113 -3.86 11.48 -22.48
CA ALA A 113 -4.46 12.81 -22.40
C ALA A 113 -6.00 12.79 -22.29
N ASP A 114 -6.64 11.79 -22.89
CA ASP A 114 -8.09 11.55 -22.81
C ASP A 114 -8.51 10.77 -21.55
N GLY A 115 -7.55 10.35 -20.71
CA GLY A 115 -7.79 9.61 -19.48
C GLY A 115 -8.29 8.16 -19.65
N ARG A 116 -8.27 7.62 -20.88
CA ARG A 116 -8.91 6.33 -21.15
C ARG A 116 -7.99 5.13 -20.98
N SER A 117 -6.70 5.31 -21.09
CA SER A 117 -5.71 4.24 -21.02
C SER A 117 -4.43 4.68 -20.31
N GLY A 118 -3.55 3.73 -20.07
CA GLY A 118 -2.29 3.90 -19.36
C GLY A 118 -2.21 3.06 -18.11
N ARG A 119 -0.99 2.76 -17.68
CA ARG A 119 -0.76 1.79 -16.59
C ARG A 119 -1.51 2.09 -15.30
N MET A 120 -1.60 3.35 -14.89
CA MET A 120 -2.33 3.71 -13.67
C MET A 120 -3.85 3.57 -13.84
N VAL A 121 -4.37 3.86 -15.04
CA VAL A 121 -5.79 3.67 -15.34
C VAL A 121 -6.17 2.20 -15.20
N ASP A 122 -5.38 1.30 -15.79
CA ASP A 122 -5.63 -0.14 -15.74
C ASP A 122 -5.62 -0.67 -14.30
N VAL A 123 -4.67 -0.22 -13.49
CA VAL A 123 -4.52 -0.62 -12.09
C VAL A 123 -5.70 -0.11 -11.24
N ILE A 124 -6.07 1.17 -11.38
CA ILE A 124 -7.17 1.76 -10.63
C ILE A 124 -8.51 1.09 -11.00
N GLN A 125 -8.73 0.80 -12.28
CA GLN A 125 -9.94 0.13 -12.74
C GLN A 125 -10.10 -1.29 -12.19
N ARG A 126 -8.98 -1.96 -11.88
CA ARG A 126 -8.99 -3.25 -11.16
C ARG A 126 -9.23 -3.13 -9.66
N GLY A 127 -9.36 -1.90 -9.13
CA GLY A 127 -9.49 -1.66 -7.68
C GLY A 127 -8.20 -1.91 -6.90
N GLU A 128 -7.06 -1.80 -7.57
CA GLU A 128 -5.74 -1.95 -6.97
C GLU A 128 -5.09 -0.57 -6.73
N PRO A 129 -4.24 -0.40 -5.70
CA PRO A 129 -3.56 0.86 -5.46
C PRO A 129 -2.49 1.12 -6.54
N ALA A 130 -2.56 2.28 -7.18
CA ALA A 130 -1.60 2.71 -8.19
C ALA A 130 -0.38 3.35 -7.51
N LEU A 131 0.56 2.51 -7.09
CA LEU A 131 1.81 2.94 -6.45
C LEU A 131 2.88 3.16 -7.50
N ALA A 132 3.49 4.33 -7.48
CA ALA A 132 4.57 4.67 -8.38
C ALA A 132 5.89 4.85 -7.62
N LEU A 133 6.96 4.33 -8.20
CA LEU A 133 8.32 4.51 -7.73
C LEU A 133 9.06 5.44 -8.69
N ALA A 134 9.77 6.41 -8.15
CA ALA A 134 10.67 7.25 -8.95
C ALA A 134 11.96 7.50 -8.18
N HIS A 135 13.08 7.45 -8.88
CA HIS A 135 14.33 7.94 -8.33
C HIS A 135 14.32 9.47 -8.34
N TRP A 136 14.69 10.09 -7.24
CA TRP A 136 14.65 11.53 -7.09
C TRP A 136 15.46 12.29 -8.15
N THR A 137 16.54 11.69 -8.66
CA THR A 137 17.38 12.25 -9.73
C THR A 137 16.62 12.49 -11.03
N GLY A 138 15.61 11.66 -11.33
CA GLY A 138 14.76 11.85 -12.49
C GLY A 138 13.77 13.00 -12.36
N MET A 139 13.40 13.38 -11.14
CA MET A 139 12.52 14.54 -10.88
C MET A 139 13.17 15.84 -11.37
N HIS A 140 14.49 15.96 -11.22
CA HIS A 140 15.28 17.14 -11.57
C HIS A 140 16.39 16.79 -12.57
N TRP A 141 16.03 16.07 -13.62
CA TRP A 141 16.99 15.58 -14.60
C TRP A 141 17.76 16.73 -15.28
N ASN A 142 19.09 16.66 -15.26
CA ASN A 142 19.98 17.72 -15.76
C ASN A 142 19.67 19.13 -15.20
N GLY A 143 19.24 19.21 -13.96
CA GLY A 143 18.88 20.48 -13.32
C GLY A 143 17.55 21.08 -13.80
N GLN A 144 16.79 20.33 -14.60
CA GLN A 144 15.45 20.71 -15.05
C GLN A 144 14.39 19.88 -14.33
N GLU A 145 13.25 20.48 -14.05
CA GLU A 145 12.13 19.83 -13.35
C GLU A 145 11.24 18.97 -14.28
N LEU A 146 11.82 18.34 -15.29
CA LEU A 146 11.07 17.62 -16.31
C LEU A 146 10.25 16.48 -15.71
N GLY A 147 10.83 15.68 -14.86
CA GLY A 147 10.12 14.60 -14.20
C GLY A 147 9.02 15.08 -13.26
N PHE A 148 9.25 16.20 -12.58
CA PHE A 148 8.23 16.83 -11.74
C PHE A 148 7.05 17.34 -12.58
N GLN A 149 7.30 17.93 -13.75
CA GLN A 149 6.25 18.34 -14.68
C GLN A 149 5.45 17.16 -15.21
N VAL A 150 6.11 16.05 -15.53
CA VAL A 150 5.41 14.80 -15.90
C VAL A 150 4.50 14.34 -14.77
N TRP A 151 4.98 14.35 -13.53
CA TRP A 151 4.18 13.98 -12.37
C TRP A 151 2.97 14.90 -12.17
N GLN A 152 3.15 16.19 -12.26
CA GLN A 152 2.04 17.16 -12.16
C GLN A 152 0.96 16.88 -13.22
N GLU A 153 1.37 16.57 -14.45
CA GLU A 153 0.43 16.24 -15.52
C GLU A 153 -0.30 14.91 -15.27
N VAL A 154 0.39 13.88 -14.77
CA VAL A 154 -0.23 12.61 -14.37
C VAL A 154 -1.30 12.85 -13.30
N VAL A 155 -0.95 13.59 -12.24
CA VAL A 155 -1.90 13.91 -11.15
C VAL A 155 -3.11 14.68 -11.69
N ARG A 156 -2.88 15.68 -12.53
CA ARG A 156 -3.96 16.47 -13.15
C ARG A 156 -4.92 15.59 -13.96
N ARG A 157 -4.39 14.68 -14.78
CA ARG A 157 -5.19 13.76 -15.60
C ARG A 157 -5.94 12.74 -14.75
N LEU A 158 -5.33 12.20 -13.69
CA LEU A 158 -5.98 11.29 -12.78
C LEU A 158 -7.18 11.95 -12.10
N HIS A 159 -7.03 13.19 -11.62
CA HIS A 159 -8.15 13.95 -11.02
C HIS A 159 -9.23 14.34 -12.02
N ALA A 160 -8.87 14.56 -13.29
CA ALA A 160 -9.86 14.81 -14.34
C ALA A 160 -10.67 13.56 -14.72
N ARG A 161 -10.09 12.37 -14.49
CA ARG A 161 -10.70 11.08 -14.89
C ARG A 161 -11.49 10.42 -13.78
N PHE A 162 -11.04 10.54 -12.52
CA PHE A 162 -11.58 9.83 -11.38
C PHE A 162 -12.01 10.81 -10.29
N ASP A 163 -13.29 10.78 -9.92
CA ASP A 163 -13.89 11.69 -8.93
C ASP A 163 -13.61 11.26 -7.48
N ASN A 164 -13.24 10.00 -7.28
CA ASN A 164 -13.19 9.35 -5.98
C ASN A 164 -11.79 8.79 -5.63
N LEU A 165 -10.72 9.38 -6.15
CA LEU A 165 -9.37 8.99 -5.79
C LEU A 165 -9.06 9.36 -4.34
N LEU A 166 -8.53 8.38 -3.61
CA LEU A 166 -7.97 8.57 -2.29
C LEU A 166 -6.44 8.57 -2.37
N TRP A 167 -5.83 9.68 -1.97
CA TRP A 167 -4.39 9.76 -1.79
C TRP A 167 -4.04 9.27 -0.40
N MET A 168 -3.22 8.23 -0.34
CA MET A 168 -2.92 7.52 0.90
C MET A 168 -1.41 7.35 1.06
N LYS A 169 -0.94 7.36 2.29
CA LYS A 169 0.42 6.92 2.62
C LYS A 169 0.52 5.40 2.45
N LEU A 170 1.74 4.88 2.25
CA LEU A 170 1.94 3.43 2.14
C LEU A 170 1.49 2.67 3.40
N SER A 171 1.66 3.26 4.57
CA SER A 171 1.16 2.70 5.83
C SER A 171 -0.37 2.61 5.88
N GLU A 172 -1.07 3.61 5.33
CA GLU A 172 -2.54 3.59 5.25
C GLU A 172 -3.04 2.55 4.24
N VAL A 173 -2.38 2.46 3.07
CA VAL A 173 -2.65 1.41 2.08
C VAL A 173 -2.46 0.02 2.70
N SER A 174 -1.37 -0.18 3.42
CA SER A 174 -1.04 -1.47 4.05
C SER A 174 -2.05 -1.84 5.14
N ARG A 175 -2.43 -0.89 5.98
CA ARG A 175 -3.45 -1.07 7.01
C ARG A 175 -4.81 -1.40 6.42
N TYR A 176 -5.23 -0.66 5.38
CA TYR A 176 -6.48 -0.93 4.66
C TYR A 176 -6.48 -2.33 4.07
N TRP A 177 -5.35 -2.74 3.47
CA TRP A 177 -5.24 -4.06 2.85
C TRP A 177 -5.24 -5.19 3.87
N ALA A 178 -4.54 -5.02 5.00
CA ALA A 178 -4.61 -5.96 6.11
C ALA A 178 -6.05 -6.12 6.64
N ALA A 179 -6.76 -5.01 6.83
CA ALA A 179 -8.16 -5.05 7.25
C ALA A 179 -9.04 -5.74 6.21
N ARG A 180 -8.86 -5.43 4.92
CA ARG A 180 -9.61 -6.05 3.81
C ARG A 180 -9.45 -7.57 3.76
N GLU A 181 -8.22 -8.06 3.85
CA GLU A 181 -7.90 -9.48 3.69
C GLU A 181 -8.17 -10.30 4.98
N LEU A 182 -8.09 -9.66 6.15
CA LEU A 182 -8.14 -10.36 7.43
C LEU A 182 -9.45 -10.16 8.20
N THR A 183 -10.32 -9.26 7.77
CA THR A 183 -11.65 -9.10 8.36
C THR A 183 -12.52 -10.30 8.02
N ARG A 184 -13.02 -10.98 9.04
CA ARG A 184 -14.03 -12.02 8.88
C ARG A 184 -15.40 -11.37 8.77
N ILE A 185 -16.18 -11.80 7.81
CA ILE A 185 -17.53 -11.31 7.55
C ILE A 185 -18.46 -12.52 7.65
N GLU A 186 -19.33 -12.49 8.63
CA GLU A 186 -20.29 -13.57 8.85
C GLU A 186 -21.73 -13.05 8.83
N ARG A 187 -22.65 -13.83 8.26
CA ARG A 187 -24.08 -13.55 8.34
C ARG A 187 -24.70 -14.40 9.46
N VAL A 188 -25.25 -13.73 10.47
CA VAL A 188 -25.96 -14.36 11.57
C VAL A 188 -27.42 -13.90 11.55
N GLY A 189 -28.28 -14.68 10.92
CA GLY A 189 -29.68 -14.31 10.66
C GLY A 189 -29.75 -13.10 9.74
N GLU A 190 -30.33 -12.00 10.23
CA GLU A 190 -30.44 -10.72 9.51
C GLU A 190 -29.27 -9.76 9.76
N ARG A 191 -28.30 -10.18 10.56
CA ARG A 191 -27.14 -9.36 10.93
C ARG A 191 -25.91 -9.79 10.13
N ILE A 192 -25.07 -8.83 9.81
CA ILE A 192 -23.71 -9.05 9.32
C ILE A 192 -22.76 -8.69 10.46
N VAL A 193 -21.98 -9.65 10.88
CA VAL A 193 -20.96 -9.49 11.92
C VAL A 193 -19.60 -9.34 11.24
N LEU A 194 -18.90 -8.29 11.61
CA LEU A 194 -17.55 -7.98 11.13
C LEU A 194 -16.58 -8.13 12.29
N GLN A 195 -15.57 -8.96 12.10
CA GLN A 195 -14.48 -9.13 13.06
C GLN A 195 -13.18 -8.74 12.37
N ALA A 196 -12.67 -7.55 12.68
CA ALA A 196 -11.47 -7.01 12.10
C ALA A 196 -10.32 -6.99 13.12
N PRO A 197 -9.17 -7.64 12.85
CA PRO A 197 -8.01 -7.59 13.74
C PRO A 197 -7.34 -6.21 13.76
N PHE A 198 -7.54 -5.41 12.70
CA PHE A 198 -6.97 -4.07 12.57
C PHE A 198 -8.04 -3.06 12.21
N ALA A 199 -8.10 -1.96 12.94
CA ALA A 199 -8.93 -0.83 12.57
C ALA A 199 -8.31 -0.08 11.38
N THR A 200 -9.15 0.32 10.43
CA THR A 200 -8.71 1.17 9.33
C THR A 200 -9.78 2.23 9.02
N PRO A 201 -9.39 3.49 8.79
CA PRO A 201 -10.33 4.49 8.31
C PRO A 201 -10.82 4.13 6.90
N ASN A 202 -12.02 4.58 6.57
CA ASN A 202 -12.62 4.42 5.24
C ASN A 202 -12.80 2.96 4.77
N PHE A 203 -12.88 1.99 5.70
CA PHE A 203 -13.19 0.62 5.33
C PHE A 203 -14.54 0.55 4.64
N THR A 204 -14.55 0.10 3.39
CA THR A 204 -15.73 0.13 2.53
C THR A 204 -16.27 -1.27 2.31
N LEU A 205 -17.57 -1.44 2.55
CA LEU A 205 -18.32 -2.67 2.27
C LEU A 205 -19.33 -2.42 1.17
N GLN A 206 -19.37 -3.28 0.19
CA GLN A 206 -20.42 -3.32 -0.80
C GLN A 206 -21.45 -4.37 -0.40
N LEU A 207 -22.68 -3.92 -0.12
CA LEU A 207 -23.78 -4.81 0.19
C LEU A 207 -24.67 -4.95 -1.04
N ALA A 208 -24.81 -6.20 -1.54
CA ALA A 208 -25.89 -6.52 -2.48
C ALA A 208 -27.19 -6.74 -1.68
N THR A 209 -28.13 -5.84 -1.80
CA THR A 209 -29.44 -5.94 -1.13
C THR A 209 -30.55 -5.95 -2.15
N THR A 210 -31.54 -6.78 -1.93
CA THR A 210 -32.78 -6.81 -2.72
C THR A 210 -33.85 -5.86 -2.16
N SER A 211 -33.59 -5.20 -1.05
CA SER A 211 -34.49 -4.26 -0.39
C SER A 211 -33.89 -2.85 -0.34
N ASN A 212 -34.75 -1.83 -0.33
CA ASN A 212 -34.36 -0.43 -0.14
C ASN A 212 -34.03 -0.11 1.32
N ALA A 213 -33.82 -1.09 2.17
CA ALA A 213 -33.50 -0.88 3.57
C ALA A 213 -32.08 -0.34 3.71
N VAL A 214 -31.94 0.78 4.41
CA VAL A 214 -30.63 1.34 4.77
C VAL A 214 -30.06 0.49 5.91
N PRO A 215 -28.84 -0.07 5.76
CA PRO A 215 -28.22 -0.84 6.83
C PRO A 215 -27.97 0.04 8.04
N LYS A 216 -28.31 -0.45 9.23
CA LYS A 216 -27.99 0.19 10.50
C LYS A 216 -26.72 -0.44 11.07
N PHE A 217 -25.74 0.40 11.38
CA PHE A 217 -24.52 -0.04 12.03
C PHE A 217 -24.64 0.07 13.56
N ALA A 218 -24.24 -0.96 14.27
CA ALA A 218 -24.05 -0.93 15.70
C ALA A 218 -22.64 -1.44 16.00
N SER A 219 -21.84 -0.70 16.75
CA SER A 219 -20.61 -1.25 17.30
C SER A 219 -20.97 -2.25 18.39
N ALA A 220 -20.51 -3.48 18.28
CA ALA A 220 -20.49 -4.36 19.43
C ALA A 220 -19.48 -3.78 20.41
N ASN A 221 -19.92 -3.41 21.61
CA ASN A 221 -18.99 -3.12 22.69
C ASN A 221 -18.07 -4.36 22.84
N GLN A 222 -16.78 -4.16 22.69
CA GLN A 222 -15.81 -5.18 23.06
C GLN A 222 -15.98 -5.44 24.55
N THR A 223 -16.66 -6.51 24.89
CA THR A 223 -16.58 -7.06 26.23
C THR A 223 -15.17 -7.66 26.30
N PRO A 224 -14.28 -7.18 27.20
CA PRO A 224 -13.00 -7.85 27.38
C PRO A 224 -13.30 -9.30 27.75
N ALA A 225 -12.68 -10.23 27.05
CA ALA A 225 -12.73 -11.63 27.42
C ALA A 225 -12.16 -11.79 28.83
N PRO A 226 -12.75 -12.68 29.64
CA PRO A 226 -12.32 -12.91 31.02
C PRO A 226 -10.89 -13.46 31.10
#